data_f0487f99012cd54b2459f6dc892d5991
#
_entry.id   f0487f99012cd54b2459f6dc892d5991
#
_cell.length_a   1.000
_cell.length_b   1.000
_cell.length_c   1.000
_cell.angle_alpha   90.00
_cell.angle_beta   90.00
_cell.angle_gamma   90.00
#
_symmetry.space_group_name_H-M   'P 1'
#
loop_
_entity.id
_entity.type
_entity.pdbx_description
1 polymer ?
#
loop_
_entity_poly.entity_id
_entity_poly.type
_entity_poly.pdbx_seq_one_letter_code
_entity_poly.pdbx_strand_id
1 'polypeptide(L)'
;MQQFDMHRLLDPDEDRLSNTLVVILQHRHARAVDTVIVAPVVPGSSLPSLERIRPPVNFEGKQYVAVVDRLAAVERHSVGPRVGSLEPHRDDLIRAIDTLVTGF
;
A
#
# COMPACT_ATOMS: atom_id res chain seq x y z
N MET A 1 4.57 -8.78 -8.78
CA MET A 1 4.36 -7.66 -7.83
C MET A 1 5.69 -7.04 -7.51
N GLN A 2 5.81 -5.76 -7.72
CA GLN A 2 7.01 -5.02 -7.36
C GLN A 2 6.73 -4.09 -6.20
N GLN A 3 7.76 -3.78 -5.41
CA GLN A 3 7.66 -2.82 -4.33
C GLN A 3 7.11 -1.49 -4.86
N PHE A 4 6.18 -0.91 -4.12
CA PHE A 4 5.46 0.34 -4.42
C PHE A 4 4.48 0.28 -5.58
N ASP A 5 4.24 -0.88 -6.16
CA ASP A 5 3.11 -1.05 -7.07
C ASP A 5 1.80 -0.95 -6.29
N MET A 6 0.79 -0.35 -6.93
CA MET A 6 -0.57 -0.31 -6.41
C MET A 6 -1.41 -1.40 -7.06
N HIS A 7 -2.18 -2.09 -6.24
CA HIS A 7 -3.10 -3.14 -6.67
C HIS A 7 -4.46 -2.96 -6.04
N ARG A 8 -5.48 -3.53 -6.65
CA ARG A 8 -6.76 -3.74 -5.98
C ARG A 8 -6.74 -5.09 -5.29
N LEU A 9 -7.38 -5.16 -4.13
CA LEU A 9 -7.61 -6.45 -3.48
C LEU A 9 -8.82 -7.13 -4.11
N LEU A 10 -8.81 -8.47 -4.09
CA LEU A 10 -9.98 -9.26 -4.42
C LEU A 10 -10.86 -9.38 -3.18
N ASP A 11 -12.18 -9.34 -3.38
CA ASP A 11 -13.11 -9.60 -2.29
C ASP A 11 -13.19 -11.11 -2.10
N PRO A 12 -12.78 -11.63 -0.94
CA PRO A 12 -12.74 -13.08 -0.71
C PRO A 12 -14.12 -13.73 -0.70
N ASP A 13 -15.17 -12.96 -0.39
CA ASP A 13 -16.53 -13.50 -0.28
C ASP A 13 -17.26 -13.51 -1.61
N GLU A 14 -16.88 -12.63 -2.52
CA GLU A 14 -17.62 -12.43 -3.78
C GLU A 14 -16.81 -12.78 -5.03
N ASP A 15 -15.56 -13.20 -4.84
CA ASP A 15 -14.63 -13.57 -5.92
C ASP A 15 -14.57 -12.50 -7.03
N ARG A 16 -14.58 -11.24 -6.61
CA ARG A 16 -14.53 -10.09 -7.52
C ARG A 16 -13.61 -9.01 -6.96
N LEU A 17 -13.30 -8.02 -7.80
CA LEU A 17 -12.50 -6.89 -7.39
C LEU A 17 -13.22 -6.06 -6.32
N SER A 18 -12.55 -5.82 -5.22
CA SER A 18 -13.01 -4.83 -4.25
C SER A 18 -12.53 -3.44 -4.67
N ASN A 19 -13.09 -2.40 -4.04
CA ASN A 19 -12.62 -1.04 -4.23
C ASN A 19 -11.41 -0.69 -3.38
N THR A 20 -10.90 -1.64 -2.62
CA THR A 20 -9.75 -1.43 -1.73
C THR A 20 -8.46 -1.39 -2.52
N LEU A 21 -7.78 -0.25 -2.46
CA LEU A 21 -6.45 -0.09 -3.05
C LEU A 21 -5.40 -0.35 -1.99
N VAL A 22 -4.32 -0.99 -2.39
CA VAL A 22 -3.16 -1.21 -1.53
C VAL A 22 -1.88 -0.91 -2.29
N VAL A 23 -0.83 -0.56 -1.55
CA VAL A 23 0.51 -0.42 -2.09
C VAL A 23 1.37 -1.56 -1.55
N ILE A 24 2.16 -2.16 -2.42
CA ILE A 24 3.09 -3.23 -2.05
C ILE A 24 4.28 -2.60 -1.34
N LEU A 25 4.49 -2.96 -0.08
CA LEU A 25 5.61 -2.44 0.71
C LEU A 25 6.81 -3.38 0.71
N GLN A 26 6.58 -4.65 0.48
CA GLN A 26 7.62 -5.67 0.57
C GLN A 26 8.58 -5.58 -0.62
N HIS A 27 9.88 -5.54 -0.30
CA HIS A 27 10.89 -5.64 -1.35
C HIS A 27 10.83 -7.02 -2.00
N ARG A 28 11.06 -7.08 -3.32
CA ARG A 28 11.00 -8.33 -4.08
C ARG A 28 11.91 -9.43 -3.54
N HIS A 29 13.00 -9.07 -2.85
CA HIS A 29 13.94 -10.03 -2.28
C HIS A 29 13.48 -10.60 -0.94
N ALA A 30 12.47 -9.99 -0.31
CA ALA A 30 11.90 -10.45 0.95
C ALA A 30 10.65 -11.28 0.69
N ARG A 31 10.75 -12.29 -0.19
CA ARG A 31 9.60 -13.09 -0.57
C ARG A 31 9.25 -14.10 0.50
N ALA A 32 8.03 -13.99 1.03
CA ALA A 32 7.34 -15.14 1.58
C ALA A 32 6.58 -15.84 0.45
N VAL A 33 6.34 -17.12 0.59
CA VAL A 33 5.72 -17.91 -0.48
C VAL A 33 4.26 -17.52 -0.69
N ASP A 34 3.53 -17.32 0.40
CA ASP A 34 2.07 -17.20 0.36
C ASP A 34 1.55 -15.81 0.66
N THR A 35 2.37 -14.93 1.22
CA THR A 35 1.92 -13.61 1.68
C THR A 35 2.76 -12.48 1.11
N VAL A 36 2.17 -11.29 1.13
CA VAL A 36 2.87 -10.06 0.75
C VAL A 36 2.44 -8.94 1.71
N ILE A 37 3.39 -8.10 2.09
CA ILE A 37 3.14 -6.96 2.98
C ILE A 37 2.61 -5.79 2.14
N VAL A 38 1.45 -5.30 2.52
CA VAL A 38 0.79 -4.17 1.84
C VAL A 38 0.31 -3.15 2.85
N ALA A 39 0.02 -1.94 2.37
CA ALA A 39 -0.65 -0.91 3.17
C ALA A 39 -1.86 -0.39 2.38
N PRO A 40 -2.96 -0.04 3.06
CA PRO A 40 -4.11 0.55 2.41
C PRO A 40 -3.77 1.92 1.81
N VAL A 41 -4.34 2.21 0.65
CA VAL A 41 -4.29 3.53 0.02
C VAL A 41 -5.71 4.03 -0.08
N VAL A 42 -6.02 5.11 0.63
CA VAL A 42 -7.38 5.63 0.74
C VAL A 42 -7.45 7.04 0.17
N PRO A 43 -8.64 7.49 -0.31
CA PRO A 43 -8.78 8.87 -0.76
C PRO A 43 -8.36 9.85 0.32
N GLY A 44 -7.71 10.95 -0.07
CA GLY A 44 -7.20 11.96 0.86
C GLY A 44 -8.29 12.60 1.72
N SER A 45 -9.56 12.55 1.27
CA SER A 45 -10.69 13.05 2.05
C SER A 45 -11.19 12.07 3.11
N SER A 46 -10.78 10.80 3.05
CA SER A 46 -11.28 9.75 3.94
C SER A 46 -10.54 9.68 5.27
N LEU A 47 -9.29 10.13 5.30
CA LEU A 47 -8.44 10.00 6.48
C LEU A 47 -7.40 11.11 6.47
N PRO A 48 -7.19 11.81 7.61
CA PRO A 48 -6.14 12.82 7.67
C PRO A 48 -4.76 12.22 7.39
N SER A 49 -3.95 12.94 6.63
CA SER A 49 -2.56 12.56 6.46
C SER A 49 -1.79 12.86 7.75
N LEU A 50 -0.85 11.99 8.06
CA LEU A 50 0.14 12.17 9.11
C LEU A 50 1.50 12.01 8.43
N GLU A 51 2.23 13.09 8.26
CA GLU A 51 3.39 13.13 7.35
C GLU A 51 4.37 11.99 7.51
N ARG A 52 4.57 11.52 8.75
CA ARG A 52 5.59 10.51 9.02
C ARG A 52 5.12 9.08 8.80
N ILE A 53 3.86 8.78 9.08
CA ILE A 53 3.35 7.39 9.02
C ILE A 53 2.18 7.22 8.07
N ARG A 54 1.57 8.32 7.61
CA ARG A 54 0.47 8.33 6.64
C ARG A 54 0.76 9.36 5.56
N PRO A 55 1.78 9.15 4.74
CA PRO A 55 2.18 10.15 3.75
C PRO A 55 1.08 10.36 2.71
N PRO A 56 0.85 11.64 2.33
CA PRO A 56 0.01 11.92 1.18
C PRO A 56 0.72 11.49 -0.10
N VAL A 57 -0.03 10.90 -1.00
CA VAL A 57 0.49 10.47 -2.30
C VAL A 57 -0.46 10.91 -3.39
N ASN A 58 0.07 11.13 -4.58
CA ASN A 58 -0.72 11.50 -5.74
C ASN A 58 -0.70 10.37 -6.76
N PHE A 59 -1.87 10.08 -7.32
CA PHE A 59 -1.97 9.09 -8.37
C PHE A 59 -3.06 9.52 -9.34
N GLU A 60 -2.71 9.63 -10.62
CA GLU A 60 -3.62 10.04 -11.69
C GLU A 60 -4.35 11.36 -11.38
N GLY A 61 -3.62 12.32 -10.82
CA GLY A 61 -4.17 13.66 -10.52
C GLY A 61 -5.05 13.71 -9.27
N LYS A 62 -5.18 12.62 -8.54
CA LYS A 62 -5.96 12.56 -7.30
C LYS A 62 -5.06 12.38 -6.09
N GLN A 63 -5.49 12.95 -4.96
CA GLN A 63 -4.79 12.78 -3.69
C GLN A 63 -5.31 11.58 -2.93
N TYR A 64 -4.36 10.79 -2.44
CA TYR A 64 -4.60 9.65 -1.56
C TYR A 64 -3.71 9.75 -0.34
N VAL A 65 -3.96 8.92 0.63
CA VAL A 65 -3.11 8.74 1.81
C VAL A 65 -2.70 7.27 1.86
N ALA A 66 -1.41 7.01 1.94
CA ALA A 66 -0.89 5.67 2.16
C ALA A 66 -0.88 5.42 3.67
N VAL A 67 -1.71 4.50 4.13
CA VAL A 67 -1.90 4.25 5.57
C VAL A 67 -0.91 3.20 6.03
N VAL A 68 0.37 3.60 6.12
CA VAL A 68 1.47 2.69 6.40
C VAL A 68 1.36 2.06 7.80
N ASP A 69 0.80 2.79 8.76
CA ASP A 69 0.58 2.26 10.11
C ASP A 69 -0.47 1.14 10.19
N ARG A 70 -1.20 0.91 9.10
CA ARG A 70 -2.13 -0.22 8.98
C ARG A 70 -1.62 -1.30 8.03
N LEU A 71 -0.30 -1.36 7.83
CA LEU A 71 0.26 -2.40 7.00
C LEU A 71 -0.10 -3.79 7.54
N ALA A 72 -0.23 -4.73 6.63
CA ALA A 72 -0.60 -6.09 6.99
C ALA A 72 -0.04 -7.06 5.95
N ALA A 73 0.16 -8.29 6.39
CA ALA A 73 0.44 -9.38 5.47
C ALA A 73 -0.90 -9.92 4.94
N VAL A 74 -1.05 -9.92 3.64
CA VAL A 74 -2.22 -10.51 2.99
C VAL A 74 -1.80 -11.69 2.14
N GLU A 75 -2.73 -12.60 1.90
CA GLU A 75 -2.45 -13.72 1.03
C GLU A 75 -2.22 -13.22 -0.40
N ARG A 76 -1.20 -13.76 -1.03
CA ARG A 76 -0.79 -13.31 -2.37
C ARG A 76 -1.91 -13.43 -3.40
N HIS A 77 -2.71 -14.50 -3.30
CA HIS A 77 -3.84 -14.69 -4.22
C HIS A 77 -5.00 -13.72 -4.00
N SER A 78 -5.00 -12.98 -2.88
CA SER A 78 -5.99 -11.93 -2.63
C SER A 78 -5.63 -10.61 -3.30
N VAL A 79 -4.43 -10.49 -3.86
CA VAL A 79 -3.98 -9.29 -4.54
C VAL A 79 -4.44 -9.36 -6.00
N GLY A 80 -5.27 -8.44 -6.39
CA GLY A 80 -5.83 -8.36 -7.74
C GLY A 80 -4.88 -7.67 -8.72
N PRO A 81 -5.40 -7.11 -9.80
CA PRO A 81 -4.57 -6.53 -10.84
C PRO A 81 -3.84 -5.28 -10.37
N ARG A 82 -2.67 -5.04 -10.96
CA ARG A 82 -1.92 -3.82 -10.78
C ARG A 82 -2.69 -2.65 -11.41
N VAL A 83 -2.81 -1.56 -10.66
CA VAL A 83 -3.47 -0.34 -11.17
C VAL A 83 -2.49 0.80 -11.41
N GLY A 84 -1.28 0.72 -10.86
CA GLY A 84 -0.30 1.76 -11.05
C GLY A 84 0.91 1.57 -10.15
N SER A 85 1.66 2.65 -9.96
CA SER A 85 2.88 2.64 -9.13
C SER A 85 2.96 3.90 -8.30
N LEU A 86 3.39 3.76 -7.06
CA LEU A 86 3.75 4.86 -6.18
C LEU A 86 5.27 5.02 -6.06
N GLU A 87 6.02 4.51 -7.02
CA GLU A 87 7.49 4.69 -7.05
C GLU A 87 7.93 6.15 -6.91
N PRO A 88 7.24 7.15 -7.48
CA PRO A 88 7.59 8.55 -7.23
C PRO A 88 7.53 8.98 -5.77
N HIS A 89 6.82 8.26 -4.92
CA HIS A 89 6.71 8.52 -3.49
C HIS A 89 7.56 7.58 -2.64
N ARG A 90 8.50 6.89 -3.26
CA ARG A 90 9.36 5.89 -2.61
C ARG A 90 9.98 6.38 -1.31
N ASP A 91 10.58 7.56 -1.31
CA ASP A 91 11.28 8.07 -0.13
C ASP A 91 10.34 8.33 1.03
N ASP A 92 9.15 8.87 0.76
CA ASP A 92 8.14 9.10 1.78
C ASP A 92 7.60 7.80 2.36
N LEU A 93 7.41 6.79 1.53
CA LEU A 93 6.94 5.48 1.96
C LEU A 93 7.99 4.76 2.81
N ILE A 94 9.26 4.80 2.41
CA ILE A 94 10.35 4.22 3.19
C ILE A 94 10.48 4.93 4.53
N ARG A 95 10.40 6.25 4.54
CA ARG A 95 10.46 7.03 5.78
C ARG A 95 9.32 6.65 6.72
N ALA A 96 8.12 6.45 6.19
CA ALA A 96 6.97 6.05 6.99
C ALA A 96 7.17 4.66 7.61
N ILE A 97 7.70 3.71 6.85
CA ILE A 97 8.03 2.37 7.35
C ILE A 97 9.08 2.47 8.47
N ASP A 98 10.15 3.24 8.24
CA ASP A 98 11.21 3.41 9.21
C ASP A 98 10.69 4.04 10.50
N THR A 99 9.86 5.07 10.39
CA THR A 99 9.26 5.74 11.55
C THR A 99 8.38 4.78 12.33
N LEU A 100 7.58 3.98 11.63
CA LEU A 100 6.69 3.01 12.27
C LEU A 100 7.46 1.93 13.03
N VAL A 101 8.55 1.44 12.46
CA VAL A 101 9.28 0.28 12.99
C VAL A 101 10.38 0.72 13.98
N THR A 102 11.08 1.81 13.71
CA THR A 102 12.24 2.23 14.51
C THR A 102 11.99 3.48 15.33
N GLY A 103 10.92 4.22 15.07
CA GLY A 103 10.61 5.47 15.76
C GLY A 103 11.37 6.70 15.23
N PHE A 104 12.02 6.56 14.10
CA PHE A 104 12.81 7.66 13.52
C PHE A 104 12.28 8.13 12.19
#